data_dab1879a073297fe441176e0ef3d81bf
#
_entry.id   dab1879a073297fe441176e0ef3d81bf
#
_cell.length_a   1.000
_cell.length_b   1.000
_cell.length_c   1.000
_cell.angle_alpha   90.00
_cell.angle_beta   90.00
_cell.angle_gamma   90.00
#
_symmetry.space_group_name_H-M   'P 1'
#
loop_
_entity.id
_entity.type
_entity.pdbx_description
1 polymer ?
#
loop_
_entity_poly.entity_id
_entity_poly.type
_entity_poly.pdbx_seq_one_letter_code
_entity_poly.pdbx_strand_id
1 'polypeptide(L)'
;MEVDTITEEPKVEKNEDKIEKKEPKYILNYHTNYVSCSTVLHDGRFATGSKDKLIIIYNCENFKPDIVINEHKKGIRCLIQLSSGELVSGSEDNQIKIYKIEKDKYQVIQTLSDHKNWINKIIELKNNQLVSCSFDGTILFYTKAENNLFRMEQDCTITANGYNGPIIQTKENEICYYEDNKTLCFYDIKDRKDITKINDINASFYNYDCLLMLSKDLLLVTGKEQITIVDLNKYEVKEKIDVSGSGLIFAACMLNEKMILTSDENQRIITWEIKDSSLNIISTQINAHEREIYTLSKLKNGFILSAGYDRCVKIW
;
A
#
# COMPACT_ATOMS: atom_id res chain seq x y z
N MET A 1 -13.73 -57.87 -27.41
CA MET A 1 -13.44 -56.57 -28.06
C MET A 1 -13.83 -55.51 -27.06
N GLU A 2 -12.87 -55.11 -26.24
CA GLU A 2 -13.00 -53.97 -25.32
C GLU A 2 -12.67 -52.72 -26.09
N VAL A 3 -13.56 -51.73 -26.04
CA VAL A 3 -13.35 -50.43 -26.65
C VAL A 3 -12.84 -49.51 -25.55
N ASP A 4 -11.53 -49.21 -25.58
CA ASP A 4 -10.93 -48.19 -24.72
C ASP A 4 -11.44 -46.82 -25.14
N THR A 5 -12.28 -46.23 -24.28
CA THR A 5 -12.65 -44.82 -24.35
C THR A 5 -11.56 -43.95 -23.75
N ILE A 6 -10.71 -43.38 -24.59
CA ILE A 6 -9.76 -42.35 -24.20
C ILE A 6 -10.58 -41.09 -23.91
N THR A 7 -10.72 -40.75 -22.62
CA THR A 7 -11.22 -39.44 -22.20
C THR A 7 -10.07 -38.46 -22.32
N GLU A 8 -10.11 -37.62 -23.34
CA GLU A 8 -9.23 -36.44 -23.42
C GLU A 8 -9.57 -35.47 -22.26
N GLU A 9 -8.59 -35.23 -21.40
CA GLU A 9 -8.67 -34.16 -20.41
C GLU A 9 -8.75 -32.82 -21.16
N PRO A 10 -9.57 -31.85 -20.67
CA PRO A 10 -9.67 -30.55 -21.32
C PRO A 10 -8.32 -29.85 -21.19
N LYS A 11 -7.69 -29.56 -22.33
CA LYS A 11 -6.52 -28.70 -22.41
C LYS A 11 -6.91 -27.32 -21.89
N VAL A 12 -6.46 -26.99 -20.67
CA VAL A 12 -6.45 -25.61 -20.18
C VAL A 12 -5.52 -24.83 -21.11
N GLU A 13 -6.11 -24.03 -21.99
CA GLU A 13 -5.35 -23.05 -22.77
C GLU A 13 -4.68 -22.11 -21.75
N LYS A 14 -3.37 -22.29 -21.55
CA LYS A 14 -2.54 -21.30 -20.87
C LYS A 14 -2.52 -20.08 -21.78
N ASN A 15 -3.26 -19.04 -21.42
CA ASN A 15 -3.04 -17.72 -22.02
C ASN A 15 -1.54 -17.41 -21.83
N GLU A 16 -0.79 -17.34 -22.92
CA GLU A 16 0.60 -16.93 -22.87
C GLU A 16 0.61 -15.47 -22.39
N ASP A 17 1.15 -15.27 -21.18
CA ASP A 17 1.29 -13.96 -20.56
C ASP A 17 2.02 -13.02 -21.53
N LYS A 18 1.38 -11.93 -21.90
CA LYS A 18 2.01 -10.96 -22.80
C LYS A 18 3.16 -10.29 -22.09
N ILE A 19 4.37 -10.75 -22.36
CA ILE A 19 5.59 -10.11 -21.85
C ILE A 19 5.82 -8.82 -22.62
N GLU A 20 5.89 -7.70 -21.90
CA GLU A 20 6.14 -6.38 -22.46
C GLU A 20 7.49 -5.86 -21.98
N LYS A 21 8.16 -5.10 -22.86
CA LYS A 21 9.35 -4.34 -22.52
C LYS A 21 9.15 -2.92 -23.02
N LYS A 22 8.56 -2.10 -22.17
CA LYS A 22 8.30 -0.68 -22.47
C LYS A 22 9.32 0.19 -21.75
N GLU A 23 9.69 1.29 -22.34
CA GLU A 23 10.48 2.33 -21.67
C GLU A 23 9.55 3.27 -20.93
N PRO A 24 9.95 3.75 -19.74
CA PRO A 24 9.18 4.76 -19.01
C PRO A 24 9.18 6.07 -19.81
N LYS A 25 8.06 6.78 -19.75
CA LYS A 25 7.93 8.09 -20.41
C LYS A 25 8.80 9.16 -19.76
N TYR A 26 8.97 9.07 -18.44
CA TYR A 26 9.86 9.95 -17.68
C TYR A 26 10.57 9.16 -16.57
N ILE A 27 11.82 9.55 -16.29
CA ILE A 27 12.63 9.05 -15.16
C ILE A 27 13.03 10.26 -14.31
N LEU A 28 12.65 10.25 -13.04
CA LEU A 28 12.87 11.34 -12.10
C LEU A 28 13.89 10.90 -11.04
N ASN A 29 15.10 11.48 -11.10
CA ASN A 29 16.24 11.09 -10.27
C ASN A 29 16.54 12.18 -9.22
N TYR A 30 15.52 12.58 -8.45
CA TYR A 30 15.69 13.64 -7.45
C TYR A 30 15.98 13.10 -6.04
N HIS A 31 15.69 11.82 -5.78
CA HIS A 31 16.02 11.17 -4.53
C HIS A 31 17.44 10.59 -4.52
N THR A 32 18.12 10.66 -3.37
CA THR A 32 19.49 10.14 -3.19
C THR A 32 19.52 8.77 -2.50
N ASN A 33 18.37 8.27 -2.06
CA ASN A 33 18.18 6.94 -1.50
C ASN A 33 16.86 6.33 -1.99
N TYR A 34 16.57 5.07 -1.67
CA TYR A 34 15.38 4.41 -2.18
C TYR A 34 14.09 5.14 -1.81
N VAL A 35 13.13 5.09 -2.75
CA VAL A 35 11.79 5.66 -2.60
C VAL A 35 10.88 4.59 -2.01
N SER A 36 10.37 4.84 -0.81
CA SER A 36 9.61 3.86 -0.02
C SER A 36 8.09 3.96 -0.20
N CYS A 37 7.60 5.13 -0.56
CA CYS A 37 6.15 5.38 -0.67
C CYS A 37 5.83 6.51 -1.63
N SER A 38 4.60 6.51 -2.12
CA SER A 38 4.03 7.58 -2.94
C SER A 38 2.56 7.80 -2.60
N THR A 39 2.07 9.00 -2.87
CA THR A 39 0.64 9.33 -2.79
C THR A 39 0.28 10.37 -3.84
N VAL A 40 -0.97 10.31 -4.34
CA VAL A 40 -1.50 11.27 -5.31
C VAL A 40 -2.31 12.31 -4.57
N LEU A 41 -2.05 13.60 -4.85
CA LEU A 41 -2.71 14.70 -4.17
C LEU A 41 -4.04 15.08 -4.85
N HIS A 42 -4.92 15.74 -4.09
CA HIS A 42 -6.24 16.16 -4.58
C HIS A 42 -6.17 17.15 -5.73
N ASP A 43 -5.12 17.95 -5.79
CA ASP A 43 -4.88 18.92 -6.87
C ASP A 43 -4.24 18.32 -8.13
N GLY A 44 -3.98 17.00 -8.14
CA GLY A 44 -3.40 16.27 -9.26
C GLY A 44 -1.89 16.07 -9.14
N ARG A 45 -1.19 16.84 -8.33
CA ARG A 45 0.22 16.59 -8.00
C ARG A 45 0.40 15.24 -7.34
N PHE A 46 1.62 14.77 -7.21
CA PHE A 46 1.92 13.56 -6.45
C PHE A 46 3.15 13.79 -5.56
N ALA A 47 3.21 13.05 -4.47
CA ALA A 47 4.30 13.10 -3.52
C ALA A 47 5.00 11.75 -3.41
N THR A 48 6.31 11.77 -3.22
CA THR A 48 7.11 10.59 -2.90
C THR A 48 7.87 10.80 -1.62
N GLY A 49 8.02 9.75 -0.83
CA GLY A 49 8.80 9.72 0.39
C GLY A 49 9.95 8.73 0.27
N SER A 50 11.12 9.12 0.78
CA SER A 50 12.34 8.34 0.61
C SER A 50 13.12 8.13 1.91
N LYS A 51 13.99 7.14 1.89
CA LYS A 51 15.02 6.89 2.93
C LYS A 51 16.03 8.04 3.05
N ASP A 52 16.11 8.92 2.05
CA ASP A 52 16.92 10.14 2.12
C ASP A 52 16.33 11.23 3.03
N LYS A 53 15.20 10.95 3.69
CA LYS A 53 14.43 11.80 4.62
C LYS A 53 13.58 12.87 3.95
N LEU A 54 13.62 12.97 2.63
CA LEU A 54 12.87 13.94 1.88
C LEU A 54 11.49 13.42 1.50
N ILE A 55 10.54 14.36 1.47
CA ILE A 55 9.29 14.22 0.73
C ILE A 55 9.38 15.21 -0.43
N ILE A 56 9.16 14.74 -1.65
CA ILE A 56 9.17 15.58 -2.83
C ILE A 56 7.78 15.56 -3.46
N ILE A 57 7.21 16.76 -3.66
CA ILE A 57 5.93 16.94 -4.35
C ILE A 57 6.25 17.39 -5.77
N TYR A 58 5.68 16.67 -6.75
CA TYR A 58 5.92 16.88 -8.16
C TYR A 58 4.69 17.42 -8.86
N ASN A 59 4.92 18.29 -9.80
CA ASN A 59 3.93 18.72 -10.77
C ASN A 59 3.58 17.59 -11.74
N CYS A 60 2.30 17.36 -12.02
CA CYS A 60 1.85 16.25 -12.88
C CYS A 60 1.87 16.57 -14.39
N GLU A 61 2.16 17.82 -14.78
CA GLU A 61 2.25 18.22 -16.19
C GLU A 61 3.69 18.11 -16.72
N ASN A 62 4.66 18.61 -15.93
CA ASN A 62 6.06 18.66 -16.33
C ASN A 62 6.96 17.70 -15.54
N PHE A 63 6.43 17.02 -14.52
CA PHE A 63 7.12 16.05 -13.65
C PHE A 63 8.36 16.60 -12.94
N LYS A 64 8.39 17.92 -12.70
CA LYS A 64 9.45 18.57 -11.91
C LYS A 64 9.01 18.72 -10.46
N PRO A 65 9.97 18.77 -9.51
CA PRO A 65 9.67 19.10 -8.12
C PRO A 65 9.09 20.50 -7.99
N ASP A 66 7.91 20.61 -7.37
CA ASP A 66 7.33 21.89 -6.94
C ASP A 66 7.77 22.24 -5.50
N ILE A 67 7.80 21.21 -4.62
CA ILE A 67 8.10 21.37 -3.20
C ILE A 67 9.01 20.25 -2.73
N VAL A 68 10.05 20.59 -1.97
CA VAL A 68 10.90 19.62 -1.25
C VAL A 68 10.74 19.87 0.25
N ILE A 69 10.30 18.85 0.98
CA ILE A 69 10.08 18.87 2.43
C ILE A 69 11.20 18.08 3.11
N ASN A 70 11.93 18.73 4.02
CA ASN A 70 13.04 18.14 4.78
C ASN A 70 12.83 18.37 6.28
N GLU A 71 11.81 17.73 6.84
CA GLU A 71 11.40 17.93 8.24
C GLU A 71 11.67 16.72 9.12
N HIS A 72 11.79 15.52 8.53
CA HIS A 72 12.09 14.30 9.25
C HIS A 72 13.59 14.09 9.45
N LYS A 73 13.96 13.46 10.56
CA LYS A 73 15.36 13.16 10.91
C LYS A 73 15.85 11.84 10.32
N LYS A 74 14.91 10.97 9.90
CA LYS A 74 15.19 9.66 9.29
C LYS A 74 14.27 9.42 8.09
N GLY A 75 14.40 8.26 7.45
CA GLY A 75 13.67 7.89 6.25
C GLY A 75 12.16 7.96 6.41
N ILE A 76 11.48 8.36 5.33
CA ILE A 76 10.03 8.35 5.23
C ILE A 76 9.60 6.92 4.91
N ARG A 77 8.53 6.44 5.54
CA ARG A 77 8.00 5.09 5.29
C ARG A 77 6.60 5.10 4.67
N CYS A 78 5.78 6.06 5.01
CA CYS A 78 4.44 6.15 4.47
C CYS A 78 4.00 7.60 4.28
N LEU A 79 3.13 7.80 3.29
CA LEU A 79 2.51 9.07 2.93
C LEU A 79 1.04 8.83 2.64
N ILE A 80 0.18 9.71 3.14
CA ILE A 80 -1.23 9.82 2.74
C ILE A 80 -1.60 11.29 2.62
N GLN A 81 -2.61 11.59 1.81
CA GLN A 81 -3.32 12.86 1.91
C GLN A 81 -4.66 12.63 2.58
N LEU A 82 -4.97 13.41 3.60
CA LEU A 82 -6.26 13.36 4.29
C LEU A 82 -7.38 13.90 3.39
N SER A 83 -8.59 13.46 3.65
CA SER A 83 -9.80 13.96 2.98
C SER A 83 -9.95 15.48 3.09
N SER A 84 -9.45 16.07 4.18
CA SER A 84 -9.39 17.50 4.42
C SER A 84 -8.25 18.24 3.69
N GLY A 85 -7.35 17.50 3.01
CA GLY A 85 -6.32 18.04 2.12
C GLY A 85 -4.90 18.08 2.70
N GLU A 86 -4.71 17.88 4.00
CA GLU A 86 -3.37 17.88 4.59
C GLU A 86 -2.59 16.62 4.16
N LEU A 87 -1.30 16.79 3.91
CA LEU A 87 -0.37 15.67 3.70
C LEU A 87 0.10 15.15 5.05
N VAL A 88 0.14 13.84 5.23
CA VAL A 88 0.63 13.18 6.44
C VAL A 88 1.74 12.22 6.09
N SER A 89 2.82 12.26 6.84
CA SER A 89 3.95 11.36 6.71
C SER A 89 4.25 10.60 7.99
N GLY A 90 4.64 9.34 7.86
CA GLY A 90 5.21 8.53 8.93
C GLY A 90 6.67 8.18 8.62
N SER A 91 7.53 8.21 9.65
CA SER A 91 8.97 8.09 9.49
C SER A 91 9.61 7.11 10.46
N GLU A 92 10.84 6.71 10.12
CA GLU A 92 11.75 5.97 10.99
C GLU A 92 12.30 6.80 12.17
N ASP A 93 11.98 8.09 12.23
CA ASP A 93 12.28 8.93 13.41
C ASP A 93 11.20 8.84 14.49
N ASN A 94 10.25 7.91 14.33
CA ASN A 94 9.15 7.62 15.24
C ASN A 94 8.08 8.73 15.28
N GLN A 95 8.12 9.67 14.33
CA GLN A 95 7.19 10.79 14.28
C GLN A 95 6.23 10.66 13.11
N ILE A 96 5.02 11.16 13.33
CA ILE A 96 4.05 11.49 12.29
C ILE A 96 4.03 13.01 12.15
N LYS A 97 4.15 13.50 10.94
CA LYS A 97 4.06 14.95 10.67
C LYS A 97 2.91 15.24 9.72
N ILE A 98 2.21 16.32 9.99
CA ILE A 98 1.04 16.78 9.25
C ILE A 98 1.39 18.13 8.63
N TYR A 99 1.15 18.25 7.33
CA TYR A 99 1.52 19.43 6.55
C TYR A 99 0.30 20.02 5.85
N LYS A 100 0.18 21.31 5.90
CA LYS A 100 -0.62 22.08 4.96
C LYS A 100 0.22 22.32 3.70
N ILE A 101 -0.29 21.90 2.55
CA ILE A 101 0.36 22.06 1.26
C ILE A 101 -0.34 23.18 0.50
N GLU A 102 0.40 24.16 0.06
CA GLU A 102 -0.04 25.25 -0.82
C GLU A 102 0.59 25.06 -2.21
N LYS A 103 0.46 26.03 -3.10
CA LYS A 103 0.94 25.90 -4.48
C LYS A 103 2.45 25.64 -4.55
N ASP A 104 3.25 26.41 -3.81
CA ASP A 104 4.71 26.45 -3.90
C ASP A 104 5.41 26.36 -2.53
N LYS A 105 4.64 26.13 -1.46
CA LYS A 105 5.14 26.07 -0.09
C LYS A 105 4.36 25.09 0.77
N TYR A 106 4.93 24.76 1.91
CA TYR A 106 4.29 23.94 2.93
C TYR A 106 4.44 24.57 4.31
N GLN A 107 3.62 24.12 5.22
CA GLN A 107 3.71 24.44 6.64
C GLN A 107 3.52 23.15 7.44
N VAL A 108 4.40 22.88 8.40
CA VAL A 108 4.17 21.83 9.40
C VAL A 108 3.09 22.30 10.36
N ILE A 109 1.94 21.64 10.35
CA ILE A 109 0.81 21.95 11.23
C ILE A 109 1.00 21.29 12.58
N GLN A 110 1.44 20.01 12.56
CA GLN A 110 1.54 19.21 13.74
C GLN A 110 2.61 18.13 13.62
N THR A 111 3.21 17.77 14.76
CA THR A 111 4.06 16.61 14.92
C THR A 111 3.51 15.75 16.05
N LEU A 112 3.24 14.47 15.80
CA LEU A 112 2.83 13.47 16.77
C LEU A 112 4.04 12.58 17.08
N SER A 113 4.29 12.32 18.36
CA SER A 113 5.49 11.60 18.84
C SER A 113 5.12 10.51 19.86
N ASP A 114 3.98 9.88 19.68
CA ASP A 114 3.42 8.90 20.62
C ASP A 114 4.04 7.51 20.46
N HIS A 115 4.49 7.18 19.23
CA HIS A 115 5.17 5.94 18.94
C HIS A 115 6.63 5.91 19.41
N LYS A 116 7.10 4.71 19.78
CA LYS A 116 8.46 4.47 20.29
C LYS A 116 9.42 3.87 19.25
N ASN A 117 8.90 3.54 18.07
CA ASN A 117 9.68 2.98 16.96
C ASN A 117 9.12 3.47 15.62
N TRP A 118 9.70 3.02 14.51
CA TRP A 118 9.37 3.42 13.15
C TRP A 118 7.87 3.32 12.85
N ILE A 119 7.32 4.36 12.25
CA ILE A 119 5.94 4.35 11.76
C ILE A 119 5.93 3.54 10.46
N ASN A 120 5.17 2.45 10.43
CA ASN A 120 5.12 1.60 9.25
C ASN A 120 4.05 2.03 8.25
N LYS A 121 2.84 2.29 8.74
CA LYS A 121 1.70 2.71 7.91
C LYS A 121 0.80 3.67 8.66
N ILE A 122 0.15 4.52 7.91
CA ILE A 122 -0.88 5.44 8.38
C ILE A 122 -2.08 5.31 7.44
N ILE A 123 -3.28 5.33 7.99
CA ILE A 123 -4.53 5.41 7.23
C ILE A 123 -5.45 6.47 7.84
N GLU A 124 -6.30 7.07 7.01
CA GLU A 124 -7.46 7.83 7.46
C GLU A 124 -8.70 6.92 7.39
N LEU A 125 -9.44 6.84 8.47
CA LEU A 125 -10.71 6.12 8.51
C LEU A 125 -11.82 6.97 7.88
N LYS A 126 -12.90 6.33 7.45
CA LYS A 126 -14.09 7.01 6.87
C LYS A 126 -14.71 8.08 7.77
N ASN A 127 -14.49 7.98 9.08
CA ASN A 127 -14.93 8.98 10.07
C ASN A 127 -13.87 10.08 10.33
N ASN A 128 -12.88 10.22 9.46
CA ASN A 128 -11.77 11.20 9.51
C ASN A 128 -10.82 11.04 10.70
N GLN A 129 -10.83 9.91 11.38
CA GLN A 129 -9.81 9.57 12.37
C GLN A 129 -8.54 9.09 11.67
N LEU A 130 -7.39 9.36 12.28
CA LEU A 130 -6.11 8.85 11.82
C LEU A 130 -5.76 7.60 12.62
N VAL A 131 -5.25 6.59 11.94
CA VAL A 131 -4.74 5.36 12.57
C VAL A 131 -3.33 5.12 12.06
N SER A 132 -2.42 4.82 12.98
CA SER A 132 -1.04 4.47 12.64
C SER A 132 -0.63 3.15 13.25
N CYS A 133 0.19 2.39 12.54
CA CYS A 133 0.86 1.20 13.05
C CYS A 133 2.38 1.39 13.02
N SER A 134 3.06 0.80 14.00
CA SER A 134 4.49 0.99 14.24
C SER A 134 5.20 -0.31 14.56
N PHE A 135 6.51 -0.30 14.34
CA PHE A 135 7.43 -1.34 14.79
C PHE A 135 7.58 -1.40 16.33
N ASP A 136 6.92 -0.51 17.08
CA ASP A 136 6.83 -0.63 18.53
C ASP A 136 5.78 -1.66 18.99
N GLY A 137 5.08 -2.29 18.04
CA GLY A 137 4.05 -3.28 18.29
C GLY A 137 2.69 -2.67 18.59
N THR A 138 2.47 -1.37 18.38
CA THR A 138 1.20 -0.72 18.68
C THR A 138 0.51 -0.17 17.44
N ILE A 139 -0.82 -0.14 17.49
CA ILE A 139 -1.69 0.60 16.59
C ILE A 139 -2.38 1.68 17.42
N LEU A 140 -2.15 2.94 17.04
CA LEU A 140 -2.67 4.09 17.75
C LEU A 140 -3.73 4.80 16.92
N PHE A 141 -4.74 5.31 17.61
CA PHE A 141 -5.87 6.05 17.06
C PHE A 141 -5.77 7.52 17.44
N TYR A 142 -6.09 8.41 16.51
CA TYR A 142 -6.06 9.85 16.72
C TYR A 142 -7.34 10.48 16.22
N THR A 143 -7.92 11.36 17.02
CA THR A 143 -9.13 12.12 16.70
C THR A 143 -8.80 13.60 16.58
N LYS A 144 -9.40 14.29 15.61
CA LYS A 144 -9.31 15.76 15.51
C LYS A 144 -10.08 16.39 16.69
N ALA A 145 -9.38 17.21 17.47
CA ALA A 145 -9.97 18.07 18.49
C ALA A 145 -10.61 19.31 17.87
N GLU A 146 -11.31 20.13 18.67
CA GLU A 146 -11.97 21.38 18.21
C GLU A 146 -11.03 22.37 17.52
N ASN A 147 -9.74 22.37 17.86
CA ASN A 147 -8.70 23.18 17.21
C ASN A 147 -8.15 22.57 15.91
N ASN A 148 -8.78 21.54 15.36
CA ASN A 148 -8.37 20.77 14.19
C ASN A 148 -7.02 20.05 14.32
N LEU A 149 -6.45 19.94 15.52
CA LEU A 149 -5.25 19.14 15.78
C LEU A 149 -5.63 17.71 16.20
N PHE A 150 -4.83 16.75 15.77
CA PHE A 150 -5.00 15.36 16.18
C PHE A 150 -4.51 15.14 17.62
N ARG A 151 -5.27 14.35 18.37
CA ARG A 151 -4.89 13.87 19.71
C ARG A 151 -5.02 12.37 19.75
N MET A 152 -4.02 11.70 20.33
CA MET A 152 -4.06 10.28 20.58
C MET A 152 -5.17 9.93 21.56
N GLU A 153 -5.94 8.91 21.25
CA GLU A 153 -6.95 8.34 22.12
C GLU A 153 -6.28 7.36 23.09
N GLN A 154 -6.09 7.75 24.34
CA GLN A 154 -5.29 6.98 25.31
C GLN A 154 -5.87 5.59 25.62
N ASP A 155 -7.19 5.45 25.58
CA ASP A 155 -7.89 4.19 25.86
C ASP A 155 -8.08 3.30 24.61
N CYS A 156 -7.56 3.72 23.47
CA CYS A 156 -7.72 3.08 22.17
C CYS A 156 -6.37 2.66 21.60
N THR A 157 -5.80 1.60 22.15
CA THR A 157 -4.54 1.06 21.64
C THR A 157 -4.69 -0.43 21.39
N ILE A 158 -4.36 -0.88 20.17
CA ILE A 158 -4.19 -2.31 19.92
C ILE A 158 -2.71 -2.62 20.10
N THR A 159 -2.42 -3.54 20.99
CA THR A 159 -1.06 -4.09 21.17
C THR A 159 -0.99 -5.39 20.39
N ALA A 160 -0.16 -5.44 19.36
CA ALA A 160 0.09 -6.61 18.54
C ALA A 160 1.37 -7.31 19.00
N ASN A 161 1.40 -8.63 18.84
CA ASN A 161 2.59 -9.42 19.14
C ASN A 161 3.55 -9.33 17.94
N GLY A 162 4.61 -8.52 18.06
CA GLY A 162 5.67 -8.44 17.06
C GLY A 162 5.52 -7.31 16.04
N TYR A 163 5.97 -7.55 14.82
CA TYR A 163 5.97 -6.60 13.72
C TYR A 163 4.56 -6.33 13.21
N ASN A 164 4.15 -5.07 13.19
CA ASN A 164 2.89 -4.64 12.58
C ASN A 164 3.10 -4.36 11.09
N GLY A 165 2.55 -5.23 10.25
CA GLY A 165 2.52 -5.08 8.80
C GLY A 165 1.59 -3.95 8.33
N PRO A 166 1.16 -3.98 7.06
CA PRO A 166 0.22 -3.02 6.53
C PRO A 166 -1.14 -3.10 7.25
N ILE A 167 -1.82 -1.96 7.33
CA ILE A 167 -3.15 -1.81 7.91
C ILE A 167 -4.10 -1.22 6.88
N ILE A 168 -5.36 -1.65 6.89
CA ILE A 168 -6.41 -1.15 6.01
C ILE A 168 -7.77 -1.15 6.73
N GLN A 169 -8.63 -0.20 6.38
CA GLN A 169 -10.04 -0.25 6.77
C GLN A 169 -10.81 -1.13 5.78
N THR A 170 -11.43 -2.20 6.25
CA THR A 170 -12.20 -3.15 5.43
C THR A 170 -13.67 -2.82 5.38
N LYS A 171 -14.27 -2.45 6.51
CA LYS A 171 -15.66 -2.00 6.64
C LYS A 171 -15.73 -0.69 7.43
N GLU A 172 -16.91 -0.11 7.60
CA GLU A 172 -17.08 1.17 8.29
C GLU A 172 -16.45 1.19 9.68
N ASN A 173 -16.65 0.12 10.46
CA ASN A 173 -16.12 -0.04 11.81
C ASN A 173 -15.15 -1.21 11.94
N GLU A 174 -14.45 -1.56 10.88
CA GLU A 174 -13.54 -2.70 10.88
C GLU A 174 -12.22 -2.31 10.24
N ILE A 175 -11.15 -2.66 10.93
CA ILE A 175 -9.78 -2.62 10.38
C ILE A 175 -9.22 -4.03 10.29
N CYS A 176 -8.40 -4.24 9.28
CA CYS A 176 -7.57 -5.41 9.13
C CYS A 176 -6.11 -5.00 9.15
N TYR A 177 -5.31 -5.71 9.91
CA TYR A 177 -3.87 -5.54 9.89
C TYR A 177 -3.16 -6.90 9.97
N TYR A 178 -1.86 -6.85 9.71
CA TYR A 178 -1.03 -8.02 9.62
C TYR A 178 -0.18 -8.18 10.88
N GLU A 179 -0.38 -9.29 11.62
CA GLU A 179 0.31 -9.61 12.86
C GLU A 179 1.31 -10.75 12.64
N ASP A 180 2.49 -10.66 13.24
CA ASP A 180 3.53 -11.71 13.31
C ASP A 180 3.97 -12.29 11.95
N ASN A 181 3.81 -11.54 10.86
CA ASN A 181 4.09 -11.99 9.49
C ASN A 181 3.36 -13.28 9.07
N LYS A 182 2.26 -13.62 9.73
CA LYS A 182 1.54 -14.87 9.52
C LYS A 182 0.03 -14.74 9.55
N THR A 183 -0.50 -13.74 10.24
CA THR A 183 -1.92 -13.68 10.57
C THR A 183 -2.54 -12.37 10.17
N LEU A 184 -3.58 -12.40 9.36
CA LEU A 184 -4.48 -11.27 9.15
C LEU A 184 -5.45 -11.21 10.33
N CYS A 185 -5.45 -10.10 11.05
CA CYS A 185 -6.30 -9.87 12.20
C CYS A 185 -7.34 -8.82 11.86
N PHE A 186 -8.60 -9.12 12.15
CA PHE A 186 -9.74 -8.23 11.94
C PHE A 186 -10.26 -7.74 13.29
N TYR A 187 -10.45 -6.43 13.42
CA TYR A 187 -10.88 -5.80 14.65
C TYR A 187 -12.10 -4.93 14.43
N ASP A 188 -13.13 -5.12 15.27
CA ASP A 188 -14.23 -4.16 15.40
C ASP A 188 -13.72 -2.94 16.19
N ILE A 189 -13.88 -1.78 15.58
CA ILE A 189 -13.46 -0.49 16.11
C ILE A 189 -14.64 0.45 16.35
N LYS A 190 -15.87 -0.09 16.42
CA LYS A 190 -17.09 0.68 16.67
C LYS A 190 -17.08 1.33 18.06
N ASP A 191 -16.76 0.56 19.07
CA ASP A 191 -16.54 1.07 20.42
C ASP A 191 -15.05 1.20 20.69
N ARG A 192 -14.56 2.43 20.80
CA ARG A 192 -13.14 2.72 21.03
C ARG A 192 -12.64 2.26 22.40
N LYS A 193 -13.54 2.10 23.38
CA LYS A 193 -13.19 1.61 24.70
C LYS A 193 -13.16 0.09 24.79
N ASP A 194 -13.75 -0.57 23.80
CA ASP A 194 -13.82 -2.04 23.72
C ASP A 194 -13.53 -2.51 22.28
N ILE A 195 -12.29 -2.31 21.85
CA ILE A 195 -11.82 -2.80 20.56
C ILE A 195 -11.64 -4.32 20.65
N THR A 196 -12.41 -5.07 19.89
CA THR A 196 -12.41 -6.52 19.96
C THR A 196 -11.91 -7.14 18.65
N LYS A 197 -11.08 -8.18 18.79
CA LYS A 197 -10.70 -9.04 17.66
C LYS A 197 -11.88 -9.91 17.28
N ILE A 198 -12.37 -9.74 16.05
CA ILE A 198 -13.54 -10.48 15.53
C ILE A 198 -13.17 -11.74 14.76
N ASN A 199 -12.02 -11.72 14.09
CA ASN A 199 -11.55 -12.88 13.34
C ASN A 199 -10.05 -12.82 13.09
N ASP A 200 -9.46 -13.96 12.70
CA ASP A 200 -8.13 -14.04 12.14
C ASP A 200 -8.02 -15.11 11.04
N ILE A 201 -7.12 -14.89 10.11
CA ILE A 201 -6.81 -15.80 9.03
C ILE A 201 -5.32 -16.08 9.07
N ASN A 202 -4.95 -17.31 9.41
CA ASN A 202 -3.56 -17.73 9.39
C ASN A 202 -3.16 -18.07 7.94
N ALA A 203 -2.32 -17.24 7.38
CA ALA A 203 -1.73 -17.47 6.08
C ALA A 203 -0.25 -17.11 6.18
N SER A 204 0.63 -18.03 5.79
CA SER A 204 2.09 -17.82 5.89
C SER A 204 2.53 -16.76 4.88
N PHE A 205 2.48 -15.49 5.29
CA PHE A 205 2.93 -14.36 4.51
C PHE A 205 4.33 -13.90 4.94
N TYR A 206 4.98 -13.04 4.17
CA TYR A 206 6.33 -12.52 4.43
C TYR A 206 6.32 -11.00 4.61
N ASN A 207 7.31 -10.47 5.28
CA ASN A 207 7.46 -9.13 5.91
C ASN A 207 7.14 -7.84 5.09
N TYR A 208 6.61 -7.90 3.87
CA TYR A 208 6.45 -6.71 3.02
C TYR A 208 5.10 -6.64 2.31
N ASP A 209 4.09 -7.26 2.89
CA ASP A 209 2.83 -7.47 2.21
C ASP A 209 2.03 -6.19 2.03
N CYS A 210 1.39 -6.06 0.89
CA CYS A 210 0.44 -5.00 0.60
C CYS A 210 -0.98 -5.52 0.79
N LEU A 211 -1.83 -4.69 1.36
CA LEU A 211 -3.27 -4.90 1.45
C LEU A 211 -3.98 -3.96 0.49
N LEU A 212 -4.89 -4.49 -0.32
CA LEU A 212 -5.67 -3.72 -1.28
C LEU A 212 -7.11 -4.20 -1.34
N MET A 213 -8.06 -3.31 -1.11
CA MET A 213 -9.48 -3.62 -1.35
C MET A 213 -9.74 -3.76 -2.85
N LEU A 214 -10.14 -4.95 -3.30
CA LEU A 214 -10.59 -5.18 -4.68
C LEU A 214 -12.04 -4.76 -4.86
N SER A 215 -12.84 -4.96 -3.83
CA SER A 215 -14.23 -4.55 -3.74
C SER A 215 -14.62 -4.38 -2.26
N LYS A 216 -15.88 -4.06 -1.98
CA LYS A 216 -16.39 -4.01 -0.60
C LYS A 216 -16.30 -5.34 0.16
N ASP A 217 -16.23 -6.47 -0.57
CA ASP A 217 -16.30 -7.83 -0.02
C ASP A 217 -15.00 -8.61 -0.22
N LEU A 218 -14.03 -8.08 -0.97
CA LEU A 218 -12.80 -8.78 -1.32
C LEU A 218 -11.56 -7.97 -0.99
N LEU A 219 -10.65 -8.60 -0.25
CA LEU A 219 -9.34 -8.08 0.09
C LEU A 219 -8.25 -8.87 -0.65
N LEU A 220 -7.36 -8.18 -1.32
CA LEU A 220 -6.13 -8.72 -1.86
C LEU A 220 -5.01 -8.59 -0.82
N VAL A 221 -4.27 -9.66 -0.64
CA VAL A 221 -3.07 -9.72 0.20
C VAL A 221 -1.93 -10.23 -0.65
N THR A 222 -0.85 -9.47 -0.71
CA THR A 222 0.36 -9.90 -1.42
C THR A 222 1.30 -10.64 -0.47
N GLY A 223 2.12 -11.53 -1.02
CA GLY A 223 3.12 -12.29 -0.28
C GLY A 223 4.29 -12.72 -1.16
N LYS A 224 5.06 -13.67 -0.69
CA LYS A 224 6.15 -14.23 -1.49
C LYS A 224 5.59 -15.20 -2.52
N GLU A 225 5.81 -14.90 -3.80
CA GLU A 225 5.37 -15.72 -4.94
C GLU A 225 3.87 -16.06 -4.94
N GLN A 226 3.07 -15.29 -4.17
CA GLN A 226 1.66 -15.58 -3.99
C GLN A 226 0.83 -14.30 -3.82
N ILE A 227 -0.33 -14.28 -4.42
CA ILE A 227 -1.42 -13.34 -4.13
C ILE A 227 -2.57 -14.15 -3.52
N THR A 228 -3.12 -13.65 -2.41
CA THR A 228 -4.26 -14.27 -1.75
C THR A 228 -5.46 -13.34 -1.84
N ILE A 229 -6.61 -13.87 -2.24
CA ILE A 229 -7.90 -13.16 -2.21
C ILE A 229 -8.68 -13.68 -1.00
N VAL A 230 -9.11 -12.76 -0.15
CA VAL A 230 -9.87 -13.03 1.07
C VAL A 230 -11.31 -12.56 0.89
N ASP A 231 -12.26 -13.42 1.21
CA ASP A 231 -13.69 -13.10 1.32
C ASP A 231 -13.97 -12.46 2.69
N LEU A 232 -14.33 -11.19 2.71
CA LEU A 232 -14.58 -10.42 3.94
C LEU A 232 -15.97 -10.67 4.54
N ASN A 233 -16.86 -11.38 3.84
CA ASN A 233 -18.15 -11.79 4.42
C ASN A 233 -18.01 -13.06 5.25
N LYS A 234 -17.09 -13.94 4.85
CA LYS A 234 -16.85 -15.23 5.50
C LYS A 234 -15.60 -15.25 6.36
N TYR A 235 -14.70 -14.25 6.18
CA TYR A 235 -13.35 -14.22 6.78
C TYR A 235 -12.54 -15.48 6.45
N GLU A 236 -12.54 -15.85 5.18
CA GLU A 236 -11.81 -17.04 4.68
C GLU A 236 -10.99 -16.71 3.43
N VAL A 237 -9.96 -17.51 3.20
CA VAL A 237 -9.21 -17.46 1.95
C VAL A 237 -10.11 -17.99 0.83
N LYS A 238 -10.43 -17.15 -0.13
CA LYS A 238 -11.20 -17.51 -1.30
C LYS A 238 -10.34 -18.16 -2.37
N GLU A 239 -9.16 -17.59 -2.61
CA GLU A 239 -8.27 -18.03 -3.67
C GLU A 239 -6.82 -17.72 -3.32
N LYS A 240 -5.90 -18.60 -3.75
CA LYS A 240 -4.46 -18.37 -3.74
C LYS A 240 -3.96 -18.50 -5.16
N ILE A 241 -3.27 -17.47 -5.62
CA ILE A 241 -2.74 -17.36 -6.97
C ILE A 241 -1.22 -17.41 -6.88
N ASP A 242 -0.63 -18.44 -7.45
CA ASP A 242 0.83 -18.59 -7.51
C ASP A 242 1.40 -17.68 -8.60
N VAL A 243 2.37 -16.85 -8.22
CA VAL A 243 3.09 -15.95 -9.12
C VAL A 243 4.55 -16.41 -9.15
N SER A 244 4.80 -17.54 -9.80
CA SER A 244 6.10 -18.20 -9.84
C SER A 244 7.21 -17.24 -10.27
N GLY A 245 8.32 -17.28 -9.53
CA GLY A 245 9.49 -16.44 -9.81
C GLY A 245 9.26 -14.94 -9.54
N SER A 246 8.24 -14.54 -8.78
CA SER A 246 8.06 -13.12 -8.41
C SER A 246 8.93 -12.71 -7.23
N GLY A 247 9.31 -13.66 -6.37
CA GLY A 247 9.87 -13.31 -5.07
C GLY A 247 8.81 -12.57 -4.21
N LEU A 248 9.19 -11.52 -3.51
CA LEU A 248 8.28 -10.70 -2.73
C LEU A 248 7.47 -9.75 -3.63
N ILE A 249 6.17 -9.61 -3.38
CA ILE A 249 5.27 -8.67 -4.07
C ILE A 249 5.04 -7.48 -3.14
N PHE A 250 5.70 -6.35 -3.44
CA PHE A 250 5.79 -5.20 -2.54
C PHE A 250 4.65 -4.21 -2.63
N ALA A 251 4.06 -4.02 -3.80
CA ALA A 251 3.01 -3.03 -3.99
C ALA A 251 1.90 -3.54 -4.89
N ALA A 252 0.70 -3.04 -4.62
CA ALA A 252 -0.47 -3.21 -5.47
C ALA A 252 -1.26 -1.91 -5.53
N CYS A 253 -1.83 -1.59 -6.69
CA CYS A 253 -2.74 -0.47 -6.83
C CYS A 253 -3.86 -0.76 -7.83
N MET A 254 -5.05 -0.17 -7.58
CA MET A 254 -6.17 -0.22 -8.52
C MET A 254 -5.90 0.70 -9.72
N LEU A 255 -6.02 0.18 -10.94
CA LEU A 255 -6.09 0.99 -12.15
C LEU A 255 -7.52 1.48 -12.41
N ASN A 256 -8.47 0.61 -12.22
CA ASN A 256 -9.91 0.84 -12.31
C ASN A 256 -10.63 -0.32 -11.61
N GLU A 257 -11.96 -0.35 -11.67
CA GLU A 257 -12.78 -1.39 -11.02
C GLU A 257 -12.51 -2.82 -11.50
N LYS A 258 -11.84 -2.98 -12.66
CA LYS A 258 -11.58 -4.29 -13.29
C LYS A 258 -10.09 -4.63 -13.41
N MET A 259 -9.19 -3.72 -13.06
CA MET A 259 -7.77 -3.93 -13.27
C MET A 259 -6.94 -3.44 -12.09
N ILE A 260 -5.90 -4.19 -11.77
CA ILE A 260 -4.89 -3.82 -10.79
C ILE A 260 -3.49 -3.95 -11.39
N LEU A 261 -2.54 -3.29 -10.74
CA LEU A 261 -1.11 -3.52 -10.92
C LEU A 261 -0.52 -4.09 -9.66
N THR A 262 0.47 -4.97 -9.82
CA THR A 262 1.38 -5.39 -8.74
C THR A 262 2.82 -5.18 -9.17
N SER A 263 3.71 -4.99 -8.19
CA SER A 263 5.16 -4.98 -8.42
C SER A 263 5.86 -5.99 -7.53
N ASP A 264 6.97 -6.53 -8.03
CA ASP A 264 7.68 -7.61 -7.35
C ASP A 264 9.20 -7.37 -7.20
N GLU A 265 9.85 -8.28 -6.49
CA GLU A 265 11.29 -8.28 -6.23
C GLU A 265 12.12 -8.40 -7.52
N ASN A 266 11.57 -9.00 -8.57
CA ASN A 266 12.22 -9.18 -9.87
C ASN A 266 11.97 -8.02 -10.84
N GLN A 267 11.69 -6.84 -10.32
CA GLN A 267 11.55 -5.57 -11.05
C GLN A 267 10.44 -5.61 -12.12
N ARG A 268 9.42 -6.48 -11.93
CA ARG A 268 8.29 -6.58 -12.85
C ARG A 268 7.13 -5.70 -12.36
N ILE A 269 6.37 -5.19 -13.31
CA ILE A 269 5.03 -4.63 -13.07
C ILE A 269 4.05 -5.54 -13.82
N ILE A 270 3.16 -6.18 -13.08
CA ILE A 270 2.19 -7.11 -13.63
C ILE A 270 0.82 -6.46 -13.62
N THR A 271 0.16 -6.49 -14.77
CA THR A 271 -1.22 -6.03 -14.94
C THR A 271 -2.16 -7.22 -14.87
N TRP A 272 -3.17 -7.12 -14.02
CA TRP A 272 -4.17 -8.14 -13.79
C TRP A 272 -5.57 -7.64 -14.15
N GLU A 273 -6.38 -8.50 -14.71
CA GLU A 273 -7.83 -8.33 -14.83
C GLU A 273 -8.55 -8.97 -13.64
N ILE A 274 -9.50 -8.27 -13.06
CA ILE A 274 -10.41 -8.81 -12.05
C ILE A 274 -11.62 -9.37 -12.81
N LYS A 275 -11.76 -10.70 -12.83
CA LYS A 275 -12.86 -11.39 -13.49
C LYS A 275 -13.42 -12.47 -12.56
N ASP A 276 -14.74 -12.47 -12.37
CA ASP A 276 -15.47 -13.44 -11.54
C ASP A 276 -14.88 -13.58 -10.11
N SER A 277 -14.34 -12.46 -9.60
CA SER A 277 -13.66 -12.37 -8.29
C SER A 277 -12.32 -13.14 -8.21
N SER A 278 -11.70 -13.44 -9.34
CA SER A 278 -10.34 -13.96 -9.48
C SER A 278 -9.48 -12.97 -10.25
N LEU A 279 -8.17 -13.23 -10.33
CA LEU A 279 -7.20 -12.41 -11.06
C LEU A 279 -6.59 -13.18 -12.20
N ASN A 280 -6.58 -12.58 -13.38
CA ASN A 280 -5.91 -13.11 -14.57
C ASN A 280 -4.82 -12.15 -15.03
N ILE A 281 -3.62 -12.64 -15.33
CA ILE A 281 -2.54 -11.82 -15.86
C ILE A 281 -2.92 -11.37 -17.30
N ILE A 282 -2.85 -10.05 -17.54
CA ILE A 282 -3.00 -9.46 -18.87
C ILE A 282 -1.64 -9.24 -19.51
N SER A 283 -0.71 -8.66 -18.74
CA SER A 283 0.63 -8.38 -19.22
C SER A 283 1.64 -8.29 -18.08
N THR A 284 2.89 -8.56 -18.41
CA THR A 284 4.03 -8.44 -17.50
C THR A 284 5.07 -7.53 -18.13
N GLN A 285 5.29 -6.35 -17.51
CA GLN A 285 6.39 -5.46 -17.85
C GLN A 285 7.63 -5.94 -17.10
N ILE A 286 8.64 -6.40 -17.82
CA ILE A 286 9.92 -6.83 -17.26
C ILE A 286 10.94 -5.69 -17.26
N ASN A 287 11.91 -5.75 -16.34
CA ASN A 287 12.97 -4.75 -16.18
C ASN A 287 12.41 -3.31 -16.03
N ALA A 288 11.27 -3.18 -15.35
CA ALA A 288 10.65 -1.88 -15.13
C ALA A 288 11.56 -0.95 -14.32
N HIS A 289 12.35 -1.51 -13.39
CA HIS A 289 13.36 -0.82 -12.61
C HIS A 289 14.68 -1.62 -12.59
N GLU A 290 15.77 -1.03 -12.08
CA GLU A 290 17.03 -1.74 -11.87
C GLU A 290 17.05 -2.55 -10.58
N ARG A 291 16.12 -2.25 -9.66
CA ARG A 291 15.97 -2.88 -8.35
C ARG A 291 14.48 -2.99 -7.99
N GLU A 292 14.20 -3.47 -6.79
CA GLU A 292 12.86 -3.70 -6.26
C GLU A 292 11.98 -2.44 -6.30
N ILE A 293 10.70 -2.63 -6.63
CA ILE A 293 9.70 -1.57 -6.74
C ILE A 293 8.82 -1.58 -5.49
N TYR A 294 8.91 -0.55 -4.65
CA TYR A 294 8.21 -0.47 -3.37
C TYR A 294 6.86 0.23 -3.42
N THR A 295 6.60 1.01 -4.46
CA THR A 295 5.35 1.75 -4.56
C THR A 295 4.87 1.88 -6.01
N LEU A 296 3.56 1.76 -6.17
CA LEU A 296 2.82 1.96 -7.40
C LEU A 296 1.66 2.91 -7.13
N SER A 297 1.42 3.85 -8.04
CA SER A 297 0.28 4.75 -7.97
C SER A 297 -0.24 5.09 -9.34
N LYS A 298 -1.56 5.14 -9.50
CA LYS A 298 -2.20 5.70 -10.69
C LYS A 298 -2.36 7.21 -10.51
N LEU A 299 -1.76 8.01 -11.37
CA LEU A 299 -1.87 9.46 -11.36
C LEU A 299 -3.22 9.91 -11.95
N LYS A 300 -3.66 11.12 -11.60
CA LYS A 300 -4.94 11.67 -12.10
C LYS A 300 -4.98 11.89 -13.61
N ASN A 301 -3.83 12.13 -14.23
CA ASN A 301 -3.68 12.24 -15.70
C ASN A 301 -3.63 10.89 -16.43
N GLY A 302 -3.82 9.78 -15.70
CA GLY A 302 -3.88 8.41 -16.24
C GLY A 302 -2.55 7.70 -16.30
N PHE A 303 -1.42 8.36 -16.08
CA PHE A 303 -0.11 7.73 -16.00
C PHE A 303 0.03 6.86 -14.75
N ILE A 304 0.97 5.93 -14.82
CA ILE A 304 1.36 5.08 -13.70
C ILE A 304 2.71 5.58 -13.15
N LEU A 305 2.78 5.75 -11.86
CA LEU A 305 4.01 5.98 -11.12
C LEU A 305 4.49 4.67 -10.53
N SER A 306 5.76 4.36 -10.71
CA SER A 306 6.48 3.32 -9.96
C SER A 306 7.75 3.90 -9.36
N ALA A 307 8.12 3.47 -8.15
CA ALA A 307 9.37 3.88 -7.52
C ALA A 307 9.88 2.83 -6.53
N GLY A 308 11.18 2.82 -6.25
CA GLY A 308 11.76 1.78 -5.43
C GLY A 308 13.21 1.97 -5.03
N TYR A 309 13.90 0.84 -4.92
CA TYR A 309 15.25 0.76 -4.38
C TYR A 309 16.31 1.42 -5.26
N ASP A 310 16.08 1.51 -6.57
CA ASP A 310 16.98 2.18 -7.53
C ASP A 310 16.95 3.72 -7.43
N ARG A 311 16.20 4.29 -6.47
CA ARG A 311 16.07 5.74 -6.16
C ARG A 311 15.32 6.51 -7.23
N CYS A 312 14.86 5.85 -8.28
CA CYS A 312 14.14 6.47 -9.39
C CYS A 312 12.64 6.47 -9.15
N VAL A 313 11.99 7.54 -9.60
CA VAL A 313 10.54 7.56 -9.84
C VAL A 313 10.34 7.49 -11.34
N LYS A 314 9.64 6.48 -11.83
CA LYS A 314 9.36 6.28 -13.26
C LYS A 314 7.88 6.50 -13.54
N ILE A 315 7.60 7.14 -14.66
CA ILE A 315 6.24 7.46 -15.12
C ILE A 315 6.03 6.73 -16.46
N TRP A 316 4.94 5.97 -16.52
CA TRP A 316 4.59 5.08 -17.64
C TRP A 316 3.33 5.54 -18.36
#